data_d78936072f77212143337d11ba37ed7d
#
_entry.id   d78936072f77212143337d11ba37ed7d
#
_cell.length_a   1.000
_cell.length_b   1.000
_cell.length_c   1.000
_cell.angle_alpha   90.00
_cell.angle_beta   90.00
_cell.angle_gamma   90.00
#
_symmetry.space_group_name_H-M   'P 1'
#
loop_
_entity.id
_entity.type
_entity.pdbx_description
1 polymer ?
#
loop_
_entity_poly.entity_id
_entity_poly.type
_entity_poly.pdbx_seq_one_letter_code
_entity_poly.pdbx_strand_id
1 'polypeptide(L)'
;SNITDIDDKIIEAANESNIPISELTKKYTDIYNADMSYLNVLPPDIQPKATEYVEDMINFIDKLIQKDKAYEKDGHVFFHVPSHEGYGKLSNREIDQQLAGSRVQVSDIKKNQQDFVLWKPSSKSQPGWDSPWGIGRPGWHTECCVMSEVNLKIPFDIHGGGQDLLFPHHENEIAQSCASVNSDLSLIHI
;
A
#
# COMPACT_ATOMS: atom_id res chain seq x y z
N SER A 1 13.69 -2.71 -5.05
CA SER A 1 12.75 -1.58 -5.15
C SER A 1 11.51 -2.02 -5.91
N ASN A 2 10.40 -1.34 -5.71
CA ASN A 2 9.13 -1.62 -6.39
C ASN A 2 8.68 -0.44 -7.26
N ILE A 3 7.78 -0.71 -8.18
CA ILE A 3 7.11 0.28 -9.01
C ILE A 3 5.64 0.31 -8.65
N THR A 4 5.18 1.45 -8.14
CA THR A 4 3.75 1.74 -7.99
C THR A 4 3.22 2.21 -9.34
N ASP A 5 2.53 1.34 -10.04
CA ASP A 5 1.98 1.60 -11.38
C ASP A 5 0.45 1.68 -11.39
N ILE A 6 -0.15 1.76 -10.21
CA ILE A 6 -1.58 2.02 -9.99
C ILE A 6 -1.77 2.85 -8.71
N ASP A 7 -2.35 4.04 -8.84
CA ASP A 7 -2.72 4.94 -7.76
C ASP A 7 -3.71 5.99 -8.28
N ASP A 8 -4.47 6.63 -7.38
CA ASP A 8 -5.45 7.65 -7.76
C ASP A 8 -4.81 8.82 -8.53
N LYS A 9 -3.61 9.25 -8.13
CA LYS A 9 -2.88 10.33 -8.82
C LYS A 9 -2.40 9.91 -10.21
N ILE A 10 -2.02 8.64 -10.38
CA ILE A 10 -1.61 8.10 -11.70
C ILE A 10 -2.82 8.05 -12.62
N ILE A 11 -3.98 7.61 -12.12
CA ILE A 11 -5.23 7.59 -12.86
C ILE A 11 -5.62 9.01 -13.31
N GLU A 12 -5.55 9.98 -12.40
CA GLU A 12 -5.85 11.39 -12.68
C GLU A 12 -4.89 11.97 -13.72
N ALA A 13 -3.58 11.80 -13.57
CA ALA A 13 -2.58 12.28 -14.50
C ALA A 13 -2.71 11.64 -15.90
N ALA A 14 -3.05 10.36 -15.98
CA ALA A 14 -3.29 9.68 -17.26
C ALA A 14 -4.54 10.25 -17.96
N ASN A 15 -5.63 10.50 -17.22
CA ASN A 15 -6.83 11.12 -17.73
C ASN A 15 -6.57 12.55 -18.22
N GLU A 16 -5.86 13.38 -17.44
CA GLU A 16 -5.49 14.75 -17.82
C GLU A 16 -4.61 14.78 -19.09
N SER A 17 -3.70 13.83 -19.20
CA SER A 17 -2.80 13.69 -20.34
C SER A 17 -3.45 12.99 -21.54
N ASN A 18 -4.65 12.44 -21.37
CA ASN A 18 -5.37 11.64 -22.36
C ASN A 18 -4.53 10.49 -22.97
N ILE A 19 -3.78 9.81 -22.12
CA ILE A 19 -2.98 8.64 -22.49
C ILE A 19 -3.33 7.45 -21.59
N PRO A 20 -3.11 6.20 -22.05
CA PRO A 20 -3.28 5.01 -21.20
C PRO A 20 -2.38 5.05 -19.97
N ILE A 21 -2.88 4.57 -18.83
CA ILE A 21 -2.10 4.47 -17.59
C ILE A 21 -0.80 3.68 -17.80
N SER A 22 -0.88 2.58 -18.55
CA SER A 22 0.29 1.74 -18.87
C SER A 22 1.38 2.49 -19.64
N GLU A 23 1.01 3.43 -20.49
CA GLU A 23 1.95 4.28 -21.23
C GLU A 23 2.59 5.31 -20.30
N LEU A 24 1.78 5.96 -19.45
CA LEU A 24 2.25 6.93 -18.47
C LEU A 24 3.24 6.28 -17.49
N THR A 25 2.88 5.16 -16.90
CA THR A 25 3.70 4.46 -15.91
C THR A 25 4.97 3.91 -16.53
N LYS A 26 4.90 3.35 -17.75
CA LYS A 26 6.09 2.92 -18.48
C LYS A 26 7.06 4.08 -18.70
N LYS A 27 6.56 5.23 -19.20
CA LYS A 27 7.39 6.41 -19.44
C LYS A 27 8.16 6.84 -18.18
N TYR A 28 7.47 6.96 -17.04
CA TYR A 28 8.12 7.41 -15.81
C TYR A 28 9.02 6.34 -15.19
N THR A 29 8.71 5.07 -15.35
CA THR A 29 9.60 3.97 -14.96
C THR A 29 10.90 4.00 -15.77
N ASP A 30 10.82 4.22 -17.08
CA ASP A 30 11.99 4.31 -17.95
C ASP A 30 12.87 5.52 -17.57
N ILE A 31 12.26 6.68 -17.29
CA ILE A 31 12.96 7.89 -16.82
C ILE A 31 13.66 7.61 -15.48
N TYR A 32 12.93 7.06 -14.50
CA TYR A 32 13.47 6.71 -13.19
C TYR A 32 14.70 5.79 -13.31
N ASN A 33 14.61 4.73 -14.11
CA ASN A 33 15.71 3.79 -14.29
C ASN A 33 16.92 4.45 -15.00
N ALA A 34 16.67 5.35 -15.95
CA ALA A 34 17.72 6.12 -16.60
C ALA A 34 18.42 7.07 -15.62
N ASP A 35 17.68 7.77 -14.77
CA ASP A 35 18.22 8.67 -13.76
C ASP A 35 19.04 7.91 -12.70
N MET A 36 18.55 6.75 -12.25
CA MET A 36 19.32 5.89 -11.33
C MET A 36 20.62 5.39 -11.97
N SER A 37 20.57 5.00 -13.24
CA SER A 37 21.76 4.60 -13.99
C SER A 37 22.77 5.76 -14.13
N TYR A 38 22.29 6.96 -14.41
CA TYR A 38 23.12 8.17 -14.49
C TYR A 38 23.84 8.47 -13.17
N LEU A 39 23.18 8.20 -12.04
CA LEU A 39 23.73 8.34 -10.69
C LEU A 39 24.63 7.17 -10.27
N ASN A 40 24.91 6.21 -11.15
CA ASN A 40 25.66 4.99 -10.89
C ASN A 40 25.04 4.11 -9.79
N VAL A 41 23.72 4.18 -9.59
CA VAL A 41 22.99 3.27 -8.70
C VAL A 41 22.84 1.93 -9.44
N LEU A 42 23.25 0.85 -8.78
CA LEU A 42 23.08 -0.50 -9.33
C LEU A 42 21.58 -0.83 -9.48
N PRO A 43 21.19 -1.48 -10.58
CA PRO A 43 19.81 -1.93 -10.72
C PRO A 43 19.47 -2.94 -9.61
N PRO A 44 18.24 -2.92 -9.09
CA PRO A 44 17.81 -3.93 -8.14
C PRO A 44 17.67 -5.29 -8.81
N ASP A 45 17.92 -6.38 -8.07
CA ASP A 45 17.74 -7.75 -8.58
C ASP A 45 16.27 -8.04 -8.93
N ILE A 46 15.35 -7.43 -8.16
CA ILE A 46 13.91 -7.56 -8.35
C ILE A 46 13.27 -6.16 -8.31
N GLN A 47 12.48 -5.84 -9.33
CA GLN A 47 11.72 -4.58 -9.43
C GLN A 47 10.25 -4.88 -9.79
N PRO A 48 9.44 -5.36 -8.82
CA PRO A 48 8.07 -5.75 -9.06
C PRO A 48 7.17 -4.54 -9.31
N LYS A 49 6.10 -4.72 -10.09
CA LYS A 49 5.04 -3.73 -10.32
C LYS A 49 3.79 -4.11 -9.56
N ALA A 50 3.15 -3.14 -8.94
CA ALA A 50 1.95 -3.38 -8.13
C ALA A 50 0.84 -4.11 -8.91
N THR A 51 0.63 -3.75 -10.19
CA THR A 51 -0.40 -4.39 -11.02
C THR A 51 -0.17 -5.87 -11.29
N GLU A 52 1.05 -6.38 -11.15
CA GLU A 52 1.39 -7.78 -11.33
C GLU A 52 1.06 -8.64 -10.09
N TYR A 53 0.77 -8.02 -8.94
CA TYR A 53 0.55 -8.67 -7.65
C TYR A 53 -0.87 -8.48 -7.10
N VAL A 54 -1.82 -8.05 -7.91
CA VAL A 54 -3.19 -7.74 -7.43
C VAL A 54 -3.89 -8.98 -6.88
N GLU A 55 -3.72 -10.15 -7.48
CA GLU A 55 -4.28 -11.40 -6.97
C GLU A 55 -3.68 -11.77 -5.59
N ASP A 56 -2.37 -11.60 -5.43
CA ASP A 56 -1.70 -11.79 -4.14
C ASP A 56 -2.20 -10.80 -3.08
N MET A 57 -2.46 -9.54 -3.49
CA MET A 57 -3.04 -8.52 -2.60
C MET A 57 -4.47 -8.89 -2.16
N ILE A 58 -5.30 -9.40 -3.06
CA ILE A 58 -6.65 -9.88 -2.73
C ILE A 58 -6.57 -11.01 -1.69
N ASN A 59 -5.71 -11.99 -1.91
CA ASN A 59 -5.50 -13.10 -0.99
C ASN A 59 -4.96 -12.64 0.37
N PHE A 60 -4.05 -11.67 0.37
CA PHE A 60 -3.51 -11.06 1.58
C PHE A 60 -4.60 -10.34 2.39
N ILE A 61 -5.43 -9.54 1.72
CA ILE A 61 -6.54 -8.81 2.35
C ILE A 61 -7.56 -9.79 2.94
N ASP A 62 -7.91 -10.85 2.20
CA ASP A 62 -8.84 -11.87 2.70
C ASP A 62 -8.29 -12.55 3.97
N LYS A 63 -6.99 -12.88 4.00
CA LYS A 63 -6.31 -13.38 5.19
C LYS A 63 -6.39 -12.41 6.39
N LEU A 64 -6.31 -11.11 6.17
CA LEU A 64 -6.48 -10.10 7.23
C LEU A 64 -7.92 -10.05 7.74
N ILE A 65 -8.91 -10.20 6.85
CA ILE A 65 -10.33 -10.27 7.24
C ILE A 65 -10.58 -11.52 8.09
N GLN A 66 -10.08 -12.69 7.66
CA GLN A 66 -10.22 -13.95 8.40
C GLN A 66 -9.59 -13.90 9.80
N LYS A 67 -8.64 -13.01 10.02
CA LYS A 67 -7.98 -12.78 11.31
C LYS A 67 -8.61 -11.63 12.14
N ASP A 68 -9.76 -11.10 11.73
CA ASP A 68 -10.42 -9.96 12.36
C ASP A 68 -9.54 -8.68 12.42
N LYS A 69 -8.54 -8.57 11.49
CA LYS A 69 -7.67 -7.40 11.35
C LYS A 69 -8.18 -6.40 10.33
N ALA A 70 -9.08 -6.82 9.46
CA ALA A 70 -9.71 -6.01 8.44
C ALA A 70 -11.22 -6.28 8.37
N TYR A 71 -11.95 -5.39 7.73
CA TYR A 71 -13.39 -5.54 7.51
C TYR A 71 -13.82 -4.90 6.20
N GLU A 72 -14.85 -5.48 5.59
CA GLU A 72 -15.51 -4.93 4.41
C GLU A 72 -16.64 -3.98 4.82
N LYS A 73 -16.79 -2.90 4.07
CA LYS A 73 -17.91 -1.96 4.19
C LYS A 73 -18.15 -1.25 2.86
N ASP A 74 -19.32 -1.46 2.28
CA ASP A 74 -19.77 -0.82 1.04
C ASP A 74 -18.75 -0.98 -0.13
N GLY A 75 -18.22 -2.20 -0.31
CA GLY A 75 -17.25 -2.54 -1.34
C GLY A 75 -15.82 -2.06 -1.04
N HIS A 76 -15.60 -1.35 0.04
CA HIS A 76 -14.26 -1.02 0.56
C HIS A 76 -13.82 -2.09 1.55
N VAL A 77 -12.50 -2.33 1.63
CA VAL A 77 -11.92 -3.05 2.75
C VAL A 77 -11.00 -2.13 3.51
N PHE A 78 -11.15 -2.11 4.83
CA PHE A 78 -10.36 -1.28 5.74
C PHE A 78 -9.56 -2.17 6.70
N PHE A 79 -8.32 -1.79 6.95
CA PHE A 79 -7.57 -2.31 8.10
C PHE A 79 -8.11 -1.68 9.39
N HIS A 80 -8.35 -2.50 10.40
CA HIS A 80 -8.83 -2.04 11.68
C HIS A 80 -7.66 -1.70 12.62
N VAL A 81 -7.24 -0.44 12.62
CA VAL A 81 -6.05 0.02 13.35
C VAL A 81 -6.06 -0.34 14.83
N PRO A 82 -7.19 -0.23 15.59
CA PRO A 82 -7.22 -0.64 16.99
C PRO A 82 -6.93 -2.12 17.24
N SER A 83 -6.97 -2.97 16.20
CA SER A 83 -6.60 -4.39 16.32
C SER A 83 -5.08 -4.63 16.36
N HIS A 84 -4.26 -3.59 16.16
CA HIS A 84 -2.79 -3.65 16.21
C HIS A 84 -2.25 -2.76 17.33
N GLU A 85 -1.90 -3.35 18.48
CA GLU A 85 -1.44 -2.63 19.68
C GLU A 85 -0.15 -1.82 19.50
N GLY A 86 0.61 -2.14 18.45
CA GLY A 86 1.89 -1.49 18.14
C GLY A 86 1.79 -0.26 17.25
N TYR A 87 0.58 0.12 16.79
CA TYR A 87 0.42 1.21 15.84
C TYR A 87 0.89 2.57 16.39
N GLY A 88 1.71 3.28 15.62
CA GLY A 88 2.30 4.56 16.02
C GLY A 88 3.69 4.46 16.67
N LYS A 89 4.17 3.26 16.99
CA LYS A 89 5.49 3.07 17.65
C LYS A 89 6.67 3.48 16.75
N LEU A 90 6.59 3.22 15.46
CA LEU A 90 7.65 3.60 14.52
C LEU A 90 7.77 5.11 14.39
N SER A 91 6.64 5.78 14.20
CA SER A 91 6.59 7.23 13.99
C SER A 91 6.68 8.03 15.29
N ASN A 92 6.61 7.34 16.46
CA ASN A 92 6.56 7.95 17.79
C ASN A 92 5.45 9.02 17.91
N ARG A 93 4.30 8.76 17.26
CA ARG A 93 3.15 9.64 17.27
C ARG A 93 2.03 9.07 18.13
N GLU A 94 1.50 9.89 19.02
CA GLU A 94 0.25 9.57 19.70
C GLU A 94 -0.93 9.61 18.74
N ILE A 95 -1.89 8.73 18.98
CA ILE A 95 -3.06 8.51 18.10
C ILE A 95 -3.81 9.82 17.79
N ASP A 96 -3.95 10.71 18.76
CA ASP A 96 -4.65 11.99 18.60
C ASP A 96 -3.90 12.99 17.68
N GLN A 97 -2.56 12.90 17.62
CA GLN A 97 -1.74 13.73 16.74
C GLN A 97 -1.76 13.24 15.29
N GLN A 98 -2.08 11.97 15.08
CA GLN A 98 -2.16 11.35 13.76
C GLN A 98 -3.35 11.90 12.95
N LEU A 99 -4.46 12.19 13.60
CA LEU A 99 -5.66 12.72 12.96
C LEU A 99 -5.49 14.17 12.47
N ALA A 100 -4.66 14.96 13.15
CA ALA A 100 -4.47 16.38 12.82
C ALA A 100 -3.58 16.64 11.60
N GLY A 101 -2.74 15.68 11.20
CA GLY A 101 -1.75 15.83 10.11
C GLY A 101 -2.03 15.03 8.84
N SER A 102 -2.97 14.10 8.87
CA SER A 102 -3.29 13.27 7.72
C SER A 102 -4.41 13.92 6.88
N ARG A 103 -4.26 13.89 5.55
CA ARG A 103 -5.35 14.15 4.59
C ARG A 103 -6.37 12.99 4.64
N VAL A 104 -6.78 12.59 5.85
CA VAL A 104 -7.78 11.54 6.02
C VAL A 104 -9.11 12.14 5.63
N GLN A 105 -9.64 11.75 4.49
CA GLN A 105 -11.05 11.96 4.22
C GLN A 105 -11.82 11.27 5.34
N VAL A 106 -12.46 12.06 6.18
CA VAL A 106 -13.40 11.55 7.18
C VAL A 106 -14.52 10.88 6.39
N SER A 107 -14.51 9.56 6.39
CA SER A 107 -15.55 8.77 5.72
C SER A 107 -16.42 8.16 6.79
N ASP A 108 -17.71 8.44 6.73
CA ASP A 108 -18.73 7.91 7.67
C ASP A 108 -18.83 6.37 7.62
N ILE A 109 -18.19 5.72 6.64
CA ILE A 109 -18.18 4.25 6.50
C ILE A 109 -17.11 3.55 7.34
N LYS A 110 -16.13 4.27 7.91
CA LYS A 110 -15.08 3.67 8.74
C LYS A 110 -15.59 3.37 10.16
N LYS A 111 -15.18 2.23 10.74
CA LYS A 111 -15.42 1.91 12.15
C LYS A 111 -14.61 2.80 13.10
N ASN A 112 -13.39 3.17 12.67
CA ASN A 112 -12.50 4.06 13.41
C ASN A 112 -11.87 5.05 12.42
N GLN A 113 -11.69 6.29 12.80
CA GLN A 113 -11.12 7.33 11.92
C GLN A 113 -9.70 7.01 11.43
N GLN A 114 -8.94 6.24 12.21
CA GLN A 114 -7.57 5.83 11.87
C GLN A 114 -7.52 4.67 10.89
N ASP A 115 -8.64 3.93 10.71
CA ASP A 115 -8.67 2.80 9.80
C ASP A 115 -8.29 3.26 8.39
N PHE A 116 -7.45 2.50 7.71
CA PHE A 116 -6.99 2.85 6.39
C PHE A 116 -7.44 1.82 5.35
N VAL A 117 -7.50 2.26 4.11
CA VAL A 117 -8.04 1.47 3.00
C VAL A 117 -7.03 0.43 2.54
N LEU A 118 -7.49 -0.81 2.42
CA LEU A 118 -6.79 -1.93 1.78
C LEU A 118 -7.29 -2.20 0.36
N TRP A 119 -8.60 -1.97 0.13
CA TRP A 119 -9.27 -2.13 -1.16
C TRP A 119 -10.29 -1.04 -1.38
N LYS A 120 -10.32 -0.46 -2.59
CA LYS A 120 -11.27 0.57 -3.02
C LYS A 120 -12.10 0.09 -4.19
N PRO A 121 -13.43 0.29 -4.22
CA PRO A 121 -14.23 0.04 -5.42
C PRO A 121 -13.77 0.95 -6.57
N SER A 122 -13.79 0.40 -7.77
CA SER A 122 -13.49 1.14 -9.00
C SER A 122 -14.75 1.41 -9.80
N SER A 123 -14.87 2.62 -10.33
CA SER A 123 -15.90 2.97 -11.29
C SER A 123 -15.58 2.37 -12.67
N LYS A 124 -16.56 2.36 -13.58
CA LYS A 124 -16.37 1.85 -14.95
C LYS A 124 -15.26 2.56 -15.74
N SER A 125 -14.91 3.78 -15.37
CA SER A 125 -13.86 4.58 -16.02
C SER A 125 -12.48 4.42 -15.36
N GLN A 126 -12.37 3.65 -14.31
CA GLN A 126 -11.13 3.42 -13.57
C GLN A 126 -10.65 1.98 -13.76
N PRO A 127 -9.34 1.72 -13.68
CA PRO A 127 -8.83 0.36 -13.58
C PRO A 127 -9.45 -0.36 -12.38
N GLY A 128 -9.74 -1.64 -12.56
CA GLY A 128 -10.30 -2.45 -11.50
C GLY A 128 -10.16 -3.93 -11.80
N TRP A 129 -10.03 -4.69 -10.76
CA TRP A 129 -9.91 -6.15 -10.76
C TRP A 129 -11.08 -6.76 -10.01
N ASP A 130 -11.50 -7.93 -10.43
CA ASP A 130 -12.52 -8.71 -9.71
C ASP A 130 -11.99 -9.15 -8.35
N SER A 131 -12.81 -8.98 -7.32
CA SER A 131 -12.49 -9.41 -5.96
C SER A 131 -13.75 -9.90 -5.24
N PRO A 132 -13.63 -10.57 -4.08
CA PRO A 132 -14.79 -10.96 -3.25
C PRO A 132 -15.65 -9.76 -2.80
N TRP A 133 -15.10 -8.56 -2.81
CA TRP A 133 -15.75 -7.32 -2.38
C TRP A 133 -16.27 -6.48 -3.56
N GLY A 134 -16.18 -7.02 -4.77
CA GLY A 134 -16.55 -6.35 -6.03
C GLY A 134 -15.35 -5.83 -6.82
N ILE A 135 -15.64 -5.22 -7.97
CA ILE A 135 -14.60 -4.66 -8.84
C ILE A 135 -13.94 -3.47 -8.14
N GLY A 136 -12.62 -3.51 -8.01
CA GLY A 136 -11.87 -2.49 -7.29
C GLY A 136 -10.37 -2.54 -7.54
N ARG A 137 -9.65 -1.80 -6.72
CA ARG A 137 -8.19 -1.69 -6.75
C ARG A 137 -7.59 -1.68 -5.35
N PRO A 138 -6.32 -2.10 -5.18
CA PRO A 138 -5.67 -2.10 -3.88
C PRO A 138 -5.45 -0.68 -3.35
N GLY A 139 -5.36 -0.57 -2.03
CA GLY A 139 -4.83 0.60 -1.35
C GLY A 139 -3.30 0.63 -1.42
N TRP A 140 -2.74 1.81 -1.55
CA TRP A 140 -1.30 2.05 -1.75
C TRP A 140 -0.39 1.33 -0.73
N HIS A 141 -0.81 1.23 0.54
CA HIS A 141 0.01 0.61 1.59
C HIS A 141 0.08 -0.93 1.50
N THR A 142 -0.87 -1.57 0.82
CA THR A 142 -0.93 -3.02 0.66
C THR A 142 0.09 -3.52 -0.35
N GLU A 143 0.43 -2.71 -1.34
CA GLU A 143 1.34 -3.06 -2.43
C GLU A 143 2.71 -3.50 -1.91
N CYS A 144 3.36 -2.65 -1.10
CA CYS A 144 4.70 -2.90 -0.57
C CYS A 144 4.72 -4.12 0.36
N CYS A 145 3.68 -4.29 1.20
CA CYS A 145 3.56 -5.45 2.08
C CYS A 145 3.58 -6.75 1.27
N VAL A 146 2.71 -6.82 0.25
CA VAL A 146 2.53 -8.05 -0.54
C VAL A 146 3.74 -8.33 -1.42
N MET A 147 4.24 -7.32 -2.13
CA MET A 147 5.43 -7.48 -2.96
C MET A 147 6.66 -7.90 -2.14
N SER A 148 6.79 -7.40 -0.90
CA SER A 148 7.85 -7.83 0.01
C SER A 148 7.64 -9.27 0.50
N GLU A 149 6.42 -9.64 0.93
CA GLU A 149 6.11 -10.99 1.40
C GLU A 149 6.37 -12.04 0.32
N VAL A 150 5.95 -11.77 -0.92
CA VAL A 150 6.10 -12.71 -2.04
C VAL A 150 7.57 -12.86 -2.47
N ASN A 151 8.32 -11.77 -2.56
CA ASN A 151 9.67 -11.80 -3.14
C ASN A 151 10.77 -12.04 -2.10
N LEU A 152 10.61 -11.57 -0.87
CA LEU A 152 11.66 -11.64 0.16
C LEU A 152 11.32 -12.60 1.28
N LYS A 153 10.04 -12.98 1.43
CA LYS A 153 9.47 -13.67 2.60
C LYS A 153 9.50 -12.77 3.85
N ILE A 154 8.85 -13.21 4.91
CA ILE A 154 8.83 -12.51 6.20
C ILE A 154 9.43 -13.45 7.27
N PRO A 155 10.34 -12.98 8.13
CA PRO A 155 10.93 -11.64 8.18
C PRO A 155 12.02 -11.43 7.13
N PHE A 156 12.27 -10.18 6.75
CA PHE A 156 13.41 -9.75 5.92
C PHE A 156 14.25 -8.71 6.68
N ASP A 157 15.51 -8.53 6.28
CA ASP A 157 16.52 -7.86 7.13
C ASP A 157 16.40 -6.34 7.13
N ILE A 158 16.11 -5.73 5.97
CA ILE A 158 16.11 -4.27 5.80
C ILE A 158 14.90 -3.83 4.98
N HIS A 159 14.12 -2.89 5.55
CA HIS A 159 13.08 -2.15 4.85
C HIS A 159 13.47 -0.67 4.85
N GLY A 160 13.75 -0.12 3.68
CA GLY A 160 14.17 1.26 3.52
C GLY A 160 13.10 2.11 2.86
N GLY A 161 12.98 3.36 3.29
CA GLY A 161 12.07 4.33 2.69
C GLY A 161 12.38 5.74 3.13
N GLY A 162 11.79 6.73 2.44
CA GLY A 162 11.94 8.13 2.78
C GLY A 162 11.33 8.47 4.15
N GLN A 163 11.93 9.38 4.88
CA GLN A 163 11.42 9.83 6.19
C GLN A 163 10.03 10.46 6.08
N ASP A 164 9.69 11.02 4.93
CA ASP A 164 8.38 11.57 4.60
C ASP A 164 7.29 10.48 4.53
N LEU A 165 7.67 9.22 4.29
CA LEU A 165 6.78 8.06 4.26
C LEU A 165 6.63 7.36 5.62
N LEU A 166 7.39 7.77 6.64
CA LEU A 166 7.38 7.16 7.98
C LEU A 166 5.94 7.03 8.51
N PHE A 167 5.16 8.10 8.35
CA PHE A 167 3.74 8.12 8.67
C PHE A 167 2.94 8.80 7.55
N PRO A 168 1.85 8.16 7.07
CA PRO A 168 1.29 6.88 7.57
C PRO A 168 1.80 5.62 6.88
N HIS A 169 2.61 5.74 5.78
CA HIS A 169 2.88 4.63 4.86
C HIS A 169 3.58 3.45 5.55
N HIS A 170 4.78 3.67 6.13
CA HIS A 170 5.54 2.59 6.77
C HIS A 170 4.86 2.05 8.04
N GLU A 171 4.16 2.90 8.79
CA GLU A 171 3.37 2.47 9.94
C GLU A 171 2.25 1.51 9.51
N ASN A 172 1.57 1.83 8.39
CA ASN A 172 0.53 0.98 7.82
C ASN A 172 1.07 -0.34 7.26
N GLU A 173 2.29 -0.33 6.69
CA GLU A 173 2.97 -1.55 6.23
C GLU A 173 3.28 -2.49 7.39
N ILE A 174 3.85 -1.95 8.50
CA ILE A 174 4.13 -2.73 9.71
C ILE A 174 2.86 -3.36 10.23
N ALA A 175 1.79 -2.57 10.40
CA ALA A 175 0.53 -3.06 10.95
C ALA A 175 -0.03 -4.22 10.13
N GLN A 176 -0.03 -4.11 8.79
CA GLN A 176 -0.50 -5.15 7.88
C GLN A 176 0.38 -6.41 7.95
N SER A 177 1.69 -6.23 7.83
CA SER A 177 2.63 -7.35 7.79
C SER A 177 2.66 -8.12 9.12
N CYS A 178 2.70 -7.44 10.27
CA CYS A 178 2.60 -8.08 11.59
C CYS A 178 1.28 -8.85 11.75
N ALA A 179 0.17 -8.27 11.31
CA ALA A 179 -1.14 -8.91 11.36
C ALA A 179 -1.22 -10.16 10.46
N SER A 180 -0.53 -10.15 9.30
CA SER A 180 -0.54 -11.27 8.37
C SER A 180 0.11 -12.52 8.94
N VAL A 181 1.18 -12.38 9.72
CA VAL A 181 1.99 -13.51 10.23
C VAL A 181 1.77 -13.80 11.72
N ASN A 182 1.07 -12.95 12.47
CA ASN A 182 0.94 -13.01 13.95
C ASN A 182 2.30 -13.00 14.67
N SER A 183 3.26 -12.24 14.15
CA SER A 183 4.58 -12.06 14.76
C SER A 183 5.00 -10.60 14.64
N ASP A 184 5.83 -10.15 15.57
CA ASP A 184 6.46 -8.85 15.46
C ASP A 184 7.46 -8.89 14.30
N LEU A 185 7.30 -7.97 13.35
CA LEU A 185 8.28 -7.71 12.32
C LEU A 185 9.38 -6.84 12.91
N SER A 186 10.61 -7.36 12.87
CA SER A 186 11.78 -6.51 13.09
C SER A 186 12.05 -5.74 11.79
N LEU A 187 11.42 -4.58 11.64
CA LEU A 187 11.78 -3.63 10.59
C LEU A 187 12.89 -2.72 11.11
N ILE A 188 14.03 -2.78 10.47
CA ILE A 188 15.11 -1.81 10.69
C ILE A 188 14.90 -0.70 9.67
N HIS A 189 14.49 0.48 10.15
CA HIS A 189 14.48 1.70 9.35
C HIS A 189 15.86 2.35 9.46
N ILE A 190 16.46 2.63 8.32
CA ILE A 190 17.70 3.39 8.19
C ILE A 190 17.35 4.77 7.65
#